data_bf64451720a1442d676d51c842f65265
#
_entry.id   bf64451720a1442d676d51c842f65265
#
_cell.length_a   1.000
_cell.length_b   1.000
_cell.length_c   1.000
_cell.angle_alpha   90.00
_cell.angle_beta   90.00
_cell.angle_gamma   90.00
#
_symmetry.space_group_name_H-M   'P 1'
#
loop_
_entity.id
_entity.type
_entity.pdbx_description
1 polymer ?
#
loop_
_entity_poly.entity_id
_entity_poly.type
_entity_poly.pdbx_seq_one_letter_code
_entity_poly.pdbx_strand_id
1 'polypeptide(L)'
;MRPFAIRNVAALAACAGYLALFTTGAAAQGTVNALCSTDAGWCEAAAAAFTRETGIKVQQAHKGTGEIGAQLRAEAANPKTDIWWGGTGDPFLQAAEQGLLEAYRPAYINDLHDWAVRQYAMSQNMVGGFYTSAIGFGFNTDLLKKKKLSEPKCWSDLVKAEYRGEIEISHPASSGTAYTIIAGLVQQMGEDAAFDYLKKLHRNVTSYTRSGQAQAPNVAKGEVA
;
A
#
# COMPACT_ATOMS: atom_id res chain seq x y z
N MET A 1 -26.85 -33.48 85.13
CA MET A 1 -27.11 -33.58 83.68
C MET A 1 -27.10 -32.16 83.13
N ARG A 2 -26.06 -31.77 82.42
CA ARG A 2 -25.91 -30.41 81.85
C ARG A 2 -25.90 -30.50 80.33
N PRO A 3 -26.59 -29.65 79.57
CA PRO A 3 -26.54 -29.65 78.12
C PRO A 3 -25.28 -28.88 77.62
N PHE A 4 -24.55 -29.47 76.71
CA PHE A 4 -23.45 -28.85 76.02
C PHE A 4 -23.99 -28.01 74.81
N ALA A 5 -23.60 -26.76 74.78
CA ALA A 5 -24.01 -25.77 73.89
C ALA A 5 -23.35 -25.94 72.46
N ILE A 6 -24.14 -25.82 71.45
CA ILE A 6 -23.76 -25.68 70.05
C ILE A 6 -23.31 -24.22 69.85
N ARG A 7 -22.04 -24.00 69.67
CA ARG A 7 -21.46 -22.74 69.14
C ARG A 7 -20.29 -23.14 68.28
N ASN A 8 -20.31 -22.65 67.01
CA ASN A 8 -19.29 -22.60 66.01
C ASN A 8 -19.64 -23.31 64.71
N VAL A 9 -20.70 -22.82 64.03
CA VAL A 9 -20.93 -23.14 62.56
C VAL A 9 -21.18 -21.87 61.72
N ALA A 10 -20.82 -20.68 62.23
CA ALA A 10 -21.13 -19.44 61.51
C ALA A 10 -19.91 -18.71 60.89
N ALA A 11 -18.71 -19.34 60.85
CA ALA A 11 -17.49 -18.65 60.38
C ALA A 11 -16.89 -19.16 59.07
N LEU A 12 -17.52 -20.08 58.36
CA LEU A 12 -16.96 -20.68 57.11
C LEU A 12 -17.69 -20.30 55.80
N ALA A 13 -18.71 -19.45 55.84
CA ALA A 13 -19.48 -19.07 54.66
C ALA A 13 -19.08 -17.73 54.02
N ALA A 14 -18.10 -16.98 54.57
CA ALA A 14 -17.77 -15.64 54.08
C ALA A 14 -16.56 -15.55 53.14
N CYS A 15 -15.80 -16.63 52.93
CA CYS A 15 -14.59 -16.60 52.09
C CYS A 15 -14.79 -17.17 50.66
N ALA A 16 -15.95 -17.70 50.32
CA ALA A 16 -16.21 -18.30 48.99
C ALA A 16 -16.79 -17.31 47.95
N GLY A 17 -17.07 -16.06 48.35
CA GLY A 17 -17.77 -15.08 47.51
C GLY A 17 -16.89 -14.09 46.73
N TYR A 18 -15.56 -14.11 46.87
CA TYR A 18 -14.69 -13.06 46.30
C TYR A 18 -13.72 -13.52 45.20
N LEU A 19 -13.82 -14.76 44.70
CA LEU A 19 -12.93 -15.28 43.63
C LEU A 19 -13.57 -15.40 42.24
N ALA A 20 -14.70 -14.76 41.99
CA ALA A 20 -15.45 -14.98 40.75
C ALA A 20 -15.63 -13.75 39.84
N LEU A 21 -14.73 -12.75 39.86
CA LEU A 21 -14.91 -11.55 39.00
C LEU A 21 -13.65 -11.04 38.29
N PHE A 22 -12.69 -11.91 37.97
CA PHE A 22 -11.64 -11.59 37.00
C PHE A 22 -11.55 -12.65 35.92
N THR A 23 -12.66 -12.96 35.25
CA THR A 23 -12.58 -13.43 33.89
C THR A 23 -12.36 -12.19 33.02
N THR A 24 -11.11 -11.70 32.97
CA THR A 24 -10.68 -10.90 31.82
C THR A 24 -10.87 -11.81 30.62
N GLY A 25 -11.97 -11.59 29.90
CA GLY A 25 -12.13 -12.17 28.57
C GLY A 25 -10.87 -11.85 27.80
N ALA A 26 -10.02 -12.83 27.58
CA ALA A 26 -9.04 -12.76 26.52
C ALA A 26 -9.84 -12.62 25.23
N ALA A 27 -10.12 -11.38 24.83
CA ALA A 27 -10.59 -11.11 23.50
C ALA A 27 -9.56 -11.77 22.58
N ALA A 28 -9.99 -12.77 21.83
CA ALA A 28 -9.12 -13.37 20.81
C ALA A 28 -8.62 -12.20 19.95
N GLN A 29 -7.33 -11.86 20.09
CA GLN A 29 -6.73 -10.82 19.29
C GLN A 29 -6.76 -11.33 17.86
N GLY A 30 -7.68 -10.80 17.05
CA GLY A 30 -7.77 -11.11 15.63
C GLY A 30 -6.45 -10.79 14.92
N THR A 31 -6.27 -11.35 13.75
CA THR A 31 -5.17 -11.03 12.85
C THR A 31 -5.74 -10.43 11.57
N VAL A 32 -5.15 -9.33 11.10
CA VAL A 32 -5.48 -8.71 9.81
C VAL A 32 -4.38 -9.04 8.81
N ASN A 33 -4.77 -9.61 7.68
CA ASN A 33 -3.89 -9.88 6.54
C ASN A 33 -3.91 -8.66 5.60
N ALA A 34 -2.83 -7.90 5.57
CA ALA A 34 -2.72 -6.67 4.81
C ALA A 34 -1.76 -6.82 3.62
N LEU A 35 -2.20 -6.37 2.44
CA LEU A 35 -1.32 -6.14 1.29
C LEU A 35 -1.06 -4.65 1.17
N CYS A 36 0.21 -4.28 1.06
CA CYS A 36 0.63 -2.88 0.97
C CYS A 36 1.47 -2.63 -0.28
N SER A 37 1.14 -1.58 -1.02
CA SER A 37 1.81 -1.22 -2.28
C SER A 37 2.33 0.22 -2.34
N THR A 38 2.59 0.83 -1.18
CA THR A 38 3.28 2.11 -1.08
C THR A 38 4.70 1.93 -0.54
N ASP A 39 5.33 2.96 0.00
CA ASP A 39 6.65 2.88 0.63
C ASP A 39 6.65 1.87 1.79
N ALA A 40 7.66 1.02 1.84
CA ALA A 40 7.75 -0.04 2.85
C ALA A 40 7.74 0.52 4.29
N GLY A 41 8.43 1.64 4.52
CA GLY A 41 8.44 2.30 5.82
C GLY A 41 7.07 2.83 6.24
N TRP A 42 6.25 3.30 5.29
CA TRP A 42 4.86 3.68 5.56
C TRP A 42 4.00 2.48 5.90
N CYS A 43 4.19 1.37 5.17
CA CYS A 43 3.51 0.11 5.44
C CYS A 43 3.77 -0.37 6.86
N GLU A 44 5.03 -0.41 7.25
CA GLU A 44 5.47 -0.83 8.59
C GLU A 44 4.94 0.09 9.68
N ALA A 45 5.03 1.41 9.47
CA ALA A 45 4.54 2.41 10.44
C ALA A 45 3.03 2.30 10.66
N ALA A 46 2.25 2.11 9.60
CA ALA A 46 0.79 1.96 9.71
C ALA A 46 0.40 0.67 10.43
N ALA A 47 1.02 -0.46 10.08
CA ALA A 47 0.79 -1.74 10.73
C ALA A 47 1.14 -1.69 12.24
N ALA A 48 2.27 -1.07 12.57
CA ALA A 48 2.70 -0.89 13.97
C ALA A 48 1.74 0.03 14.75
N ALA A 49 1.29 1.15 14.14
CA ALA A 49 0.35 2.06 14.77
C ALA A 49 -1.00 1.36 15.03
N PHE A 50 -1.55 0.68 14.04
CA PHE A 50 -2.81 -0.06 14.18
C PHE A 50 -2.72 -1.14 15.28
N THR A 51 -1.64 -1.93 15.27
CA THR A 51 -1.45 -2.97 16.31
C THR A 51 -1.33 -2.35 17.70
N ARG A 52 -0.63 -1.23 17.85
CA ARG A 52 -0.49 -0.52 19.14
C ARG A 52 -1.83 0.02 19.65
N GLU A 53 -2.67 0.54 18.76
CA GLU A 53 -3.94 1.17 19.13
C GLU A 53 -5.06 0.17 19.38
N THR A 54 -5.06 -0.96 18.66
CA THR A 54 -6.16 -1.93 18.71
C THR A 54 -5.81 -3.23 19.42
N GLY A 55 -4.53 -3.55 19.58
CA GLY A 55 -4.05 -4.87 20.03
C GLY A 55 -4.16 -5.95 18.94
N ILE A 56 -4.72 -5.64 17.76
CA ILE A 56 -4.89 -6.58 16.63
C ILE A 56 -3.58 -6.69 15.87
N LYS A 57 -3.10 -7.92 15.64
CA LYS A 57 -1.87 -8.17 14.89
C LYS A 57 -2.10 -7.96 13.39
N VAL A 58 -1.23 -7.20 12.74
CA VAL A 58 -1.22 -7.08 11.28
C VAL A 58 -0.15 -8.01 10.69
N GLN A 59 -0.58 -8.93 9.84
CA GLN A 59 0.30 -9.71 8.97
C GLN A 59 0.35 -9.01 7.62
N GLN A 60 1.50 -8.41 7.32
CA GLN A 60 1.64 -7.56 6.16
C GLN A 60 2.59 -8.15 5.12
N ALA A 61 2.22 -8.02 3.83
CA ALA A 61 3.11 -8.25 2.70
C ALA A 61 3.19 -7.01 1.81
N HIS A 62 4.41 -6.62 1.45
CA HIS A 62 4.68 -5.52 0.53
C HIS A 62 4.83 -6.05 -0.90
N LYS A 63 4.04 -5.52 -1.84
CA LYS A 63 4.02 -5.91 -3.27
C LYS A 63 3.71 -4.73 -4.16
N GLY A 64 4.03 -4.84 -5.44
CA GLY A 64 3.58 -3.88 -6.45
C GLY A 64 2.07 -3.91 -6.64
N THR A 65 1.48 -2.76 -6.99
CA THR A 65 0.02 -2.61 -7.12
C THR A 65 -0.59 -3.59 -8.13
N GLY A 66 0.10 -3.81 -9.27
CA GLY A 66 -0.32 -4.78 -10.28
C GLY A 66 -0.23 -6.24 -9.79
N GLU A 67 0.78 -6.57 -8.99
CA GLU A 67 0.92 -7.90 -8.38
C GLU A 67 -0.21 -8.18 -7.39
N ILE A 68 -0.60 -7.18 -6.59
CA ILE A 68 -1.72 -7.32 -5.65
C ILE A 68 -3.04 -7.52 -6.41
N GLY A 69 -3.29 -6.73 -7.45
CA GLY A 69 -4.48 -6.92 -8.29
C GLY A 69 -4.56 -8.34 -8.90
N ALA A 70 -3.42 -8.89 -9.33
CA ALA A 70 -3.36 -10.28 -9.81
C ALA A 70 -3.61 -11.30 -8.71
N GLN A 71 -3.08 -11.07 -7.51
CA GLN A 71 -3.30 -11.93 -6.34
C GLN A 71 -4.78 -11.93 -5.93
N LEU A 72 -5.43 -10.77 -5.82
CA LEU A 72 -6.85 -10.70 -5.46
C LEU A 72 -7.73 -11.45 -6.46
N ARG A 73 -7.44 -11.35 -7.77
CA ARG A 73 -8.15 -12.15 -8.77
C ARG A 73 -7.95 -13.66 -8.57
N ALA A 74 -6.75 -14.08 -8.24
CA ALA A 74 -6.46 -15.50 -7.98
C ALA A 74 -7.13 -16.01 -6.69
N GLU A 75 -7.34 -15.14 -5.71
CA GLU A 75 -7.99 -15.43 -4.43
C GLU A 75 -9.51 -15.24 -4.43
N ALA A 76 -10.11 -14.80 -5.55
CA ALA A 76 -11.52 -14.39 -5.62
C ALA A 76 -12.50 -15.44 -5.09
N ALA A 77 -12.24 -16.75 -5.33
CA ALA A 77 -13.08 -17.85 -4.83
C ALA A 77 -12.86 -18.18 -3.34
N ASN A 78 -11.75 -17.75 -2.76
CA ASN A 78 -11.40 -17.95 -1.35
C ASN A 78 -10.51 -16.81 -0.88
N PRO A 79 -11.07 -15.63 -0.58
CA PRO A 79 -10.33 -14.44 -0.18
C PRO A 79 -9.50 -14.69 1.09
N LYS A 80 -8.23 -14.23 1.06
CA LYS A 80 -7.30 -14.35 2.19
C LYS A 80 -6.80 -13.00 2.66
N THR A 81 -7.04 -11.97 1.88
CA THR A 81 -6.60 -10.59 2.13
C THR A 81 -7.76 -9.82 2.74
N ASP A 82 -7.55 -9.24 3.92
CA ASP A 82 -8.55 -8.42 4.61
C ASP A 82 -8.49 -6.97 4.16
N ILE A 83 -7.28 -6.45 3.88
CA ILE A 83 -7.10 -5.07 3.46
C ILE A 83 -5.97 -4.93 2.44
N TRP A 84 -6.21 -4.09 1.44
CA TRP A 84 -5.20 -3.61 0.52
C TRP A 84 -5.09 -2.09 0.64
N TRP A 85 -3.90 -1.57 0.89
CA TRP A 85 -3.69 -0.14 1.04
C TRP A 85 -2.41 0.37 0.36
N GLY A 86 -2.44 1.66 -0.01
CA GLY A 86 -1.33 2.31 -0.70
C GLY A 86 -1.17 1.90 -2.16
N GLY A 87 -0.53 2.75 -2.93
CA GLY A 87 -0.37 2.59 -4.37
C GLY A 87 -1.25 3.55 -5.17
N THR A 88 -1.34 3.31 -6.48
CA THR A 88 -2.12 4.14 -7.40
C THR A 88 -3.59 3.70 -7.45
N GLY A 89 -4.51 4.64 -7.69
CA GLY A 89 -5.94 4.41 -7.61
C GLY A 89 -6.52 3.46 -8.65
N ASP A 90 -5.96 3.46 -9.89
CA ASP A 90 -6.54 2.70 -11.02
C ASP A 90 -6.73 1.20 -10.75
N PRO A 91 -5.73 0.44 -10.23
CA PRO A 91 -5.91 -0.98 -9.94
C PRO A 91 -6.94 -1.26 -8.83
N PHE A 92 -7.13 -0.33 -7.88
CA PHE A 92 -8.19 -0.43 -6.88
C PHE A 92 -9.59 -0.28 -7.50
N LEU A 93 -9.75 0.71 -8.41
CA LEU A 93 -11.01 0.89 -9.11
C LEU A 93 -11.33 -0.32 -9.99
N GLN A 94 -10.34 -0.88 -10.69
CA GLN A 94 -10.50 -2.13 -11.43
C GLN A 94 -10.90 -3.31 -10.53
N ALA A 95 -10.32 -3.42 -9.34
CA ALA A 95 -10.68 -4.46 -8.39
C ALA A 95 -12.12 -4.28 -7.87
N ALA A 96 -12.55 -3.03 -7.65
CA ALA A 96 -13.94 -2.73 -7.27
C ALA A 96 -14.93 -3.11 -8.39
N GLU A 97 -14.65 -2.74 -9.64
CA GLU A 97 -15.47 -3.10 -10.82
C GLU A 97 -15.57 -4.61 -11.03
N GLN A 98 -14.52 -5.35 -10.67
CA GLN A 98 -14.48 -6.82 -10.76
C GLN A 98 -15.14 -7.52 -9.56
N GLY A 99 -15.71 -6.78 -8.60
CA GLY A 99 -16.34 -7.35 -7.40
C GLY A 99 -15.36 -8.01 -6.43
N LEU A 100 -14.09 -7.60 -6.44
CA LEU A 100 -13.03 -8.12 -5.57
C LEU A 100 -12.89 -7.36 -4.25
N LEU A 101 -13.61 -6.26 -4.09
CA LEU A 101 -13.60 -5.42 -2.91
C LEU A 101 -15.00 -5.34 -2.30
N GLU A 102 -15.05 -5.17 -0.99
CA GLU A 102 -16.28 -4.94 -0.25
C GLU A 102 -16.47 -3.46 0.07
N ALA A 103 -17.70 -2.97 0.02
CA ALA A 103 -18.01 -1.60 0.41
C ALA A 103 -17.89 -1.45 1.93
N TYR A 104 -17.10 -0.47 2.36
CA TYR A 104 -16.88 -0.16 3.76
C TYR A 104 -16.85 1.35 4.00
N ARG A 105 -17.59 1.85 4.97
CA ARG A 105 -17.59 3.28 5.32
C ARG A 105 -16.66 3.55 6.51
N PRO A 106 -15.46 4.13 6.28
CA PRO A 106 -14.60 4.58 7.37
C PRO A 106 -15.27 5.67 8.22
N ALA A 107 -15.04 5.66 9.53
CA ALA A 107 -15.62 6.67 10.44
C ALA A 107 -15.22 8.11 10.06
N TYR A 108 -13.98 8.28 9.57
CA TYR A 108 -13.39 9.59 9.27
C TYR A 108 -13.42 9.94 7.77
N ILE A 109 -14.26 9.29 6.96
CA ILE A 109 -14.29 9.54 5.51
C ILE A 109 -14.58 11.01 5.17
N ASN A 110 -15.41 11.66 5.96
CA ASN A 110 -15.80 13.06 5.73
C ASN A 110 -14.73 14.08 6.19
N ASP A 111 -13.70 13.64 6.91
CA ASP A 111 -12.58 14.47 7.37
C ASP A 111 -11.45 14.49 6.32
N LEU A 112 -11.57 13.71 5.26
CA LEU A 112 -10.61 13.66 4.17
C LEU A 112 -10.83 14.80 3.19
N HIS A 113 -9.82 15.10 2.37
CA HIS A 113 -9.95 16.08 1.30
C HIS A 113 -11.03 15.69 0.28
N ASP A 114 -11.66 16.67 -0.34
CA ASP A 114 -12.75 16.48 -1.31
C ASP A 114 -12.45 15.48 -2.43
N TRP A 115 -11.22 15.43 -2.91
CA TRP A 115 -10.82 14.49 -3.95
C TRP A 115 -10.91 13.03 -3.46
N ALA A 116 -10.56 12.77 -2.20
CA ALA A 116 -10.62 11.43 -1.61
C ALA A 116 -12.07 11.00 -1.35
N VAL A 117 -12.91 11.94 -0.88
CA VAL A 117 -14.36 11.71 -0.71
C VAL A 117 -15.02 11.43 -2.06
N ARG A 118 -14.66 12.17 -3.12
CA ARG A 118 -15.16 11.90 -4.48
C ARG A 118 -14.74 10.54 -5.00
N GLN A 119 -13.48 10.14 -4.83
CA GLN A 119 -13.01 8.81 -5.24
C GLN A 119 -13.77 7.70 -4.51
N TYR A 120 -14.01 7.89 -3.21
CA TYR A 120 -14.79 6.96 -2.41
C TYR A 120 -16.22 6.81 -2.94
N ALA A 121 -16.90 7.91 -3.24
CA ALA A 121 -18.25 7.88 -3.81
C ALA A 121 -18.29 7.22 -5.21
N MET A 122 -17.33 7.56 -6.08
CA MET A 122 -17.23 7.00 -7.43
C MET A 122 -17.00 5.48 -7.44
N SER A 123 -16.31 4.95 -6.45
CA SER A 123 -16.06 3.53 -6.29
C SER A 123 -17.17 2.77 -5.54
N GLN A 124 -18.34 3.37 -5.36
CA GLN A 124 -19.43 2.79 -4.58
C GLN A 124 -19.01 2.42 -3.14
N ASN A 125 -18.19 3.28 -2.53
CA ASN A 125 -17.68 3.13 -1.16
C ASN A 125 -16.67 1.98 -0.95
N MET A 126 -16.01 1.54 -2.01
CA MET A 126 -15.01 0.46 -1.94
C MET A 126 -13.57 0.95 -1.87
N VAL A 127 -13.28 2.18 -2.40
CA VAL A 127 -11.92 2.71 -2.49
C VAL A 127 -11.84 4.12 -1.92
N GLY A 128 -11.13 4.28 -0.80
CA GLY A 128 -10.84 5.58 -0.19
C GLY A 128 -9.44 6.08 -0.55
N GLY A 129 -9.32 7.34 -1.02
CA GLY A 129 -8.03 7.97 -1.23
C GLY A 129 -7.48 8.56 0.07
N PHE A 130 -6.18 8.40 0.34
CA PHE A 130 -5.57 8.98 1.55
C PHE A 130 -4.26 9.74 1.29
N TYR A 131 -3.69 9.66 0.10
CA TYR A 131 -2.59 10.52 -0.34
C TYR A 131 -2.61 10.75 -1.85
N THR A 132 -1.96 11.84 -2.28
CA THR A 132 -1.68 12.13 -3.69
C THR A 132 -0.19 12.35 -3.87
N SER A 133 0.32 12.10 -5.08
CA SER A 133 1.68 12.43 -5.45
C SER A 133 1.77 12.84 -6.91
N ALA A 134 2.90 13.45 -7.28
CA ALA A 134 3.24 13.72 -8.67
C ALA A 134 4.14 12.62 -9.22
N ILE A 135 3.96 12.30 -10.50
CA ILE A 135 4.87 11.41 -11.24
C ILE A 135 5.91 12.28 -11.96
N GLY A 136 7.15 11.91 -11.80
CA GLY A 136 8.29 12.57 -12.44
C GLY A 136 9.46 11.61 -12.62
N PHE A 137 10.60 12.15 -12.97
CA PHE A 137 11.86 11.44 -13.00
C PHE A 137 12.89 12.15 -12.11
N GLY A 138 13.75 11.39 -11.50
CA GLY A 138 14.91 11.89 -10.74
C GLY A 138 16.20 11.43 -11.41
N PHE A 139 17.29 12.15 -11.17
CA PHE A 139 18.60 11.83 -11.74
C PHE A 139 19.72 12.14 -10.74
N ASN A 140 20.85 11.45 -10.91
CA ASN A 140 22.06 11.65 -10.12
C ASN A 140 22.95 12.71 -10.78
N THR A 141 22.99 13.92 -10.24
CA THR A 141 23.74 15.06 -10.78
C THR A 141 25.23 14.79 -10.90
N ASP A 142 25.83 14.04 -9.98
CA ASP A 142 27.26 13.75 -9.99
C ASP A 142 27.59 12.71 -11.07
N LEU A 143 26.72 11.72 -11.26
CA LEU A 143 26.87 10.74 -12.31
C LEU A 143 26.68 11.37 -13.70
N LEU A 144 25.70 12.27 -13.87
CA LEU A 144 25.52 13.02 -15.12
C LEU A 144 26.80 13.82 -15.46
N LYS A 145 27.36 14.56 -14.49
CA LYS A 145 28.61 15.31 -14.68
C LYS A 145 29.78 14.38 -15.05
N LYS A 146 29.94 13.27 -14.32
CA LYS A 146 30.99 12.27 -14.59
C LYS A 146 30.91 11.69 -15.99
N LYS A 147 29.69 11.41 -16.47
CA LYS A 147 29.43 10.86 -17.82
C LYS A 147 29.31 11.93 -18.89
N LYS A 148 29.38 13.21 -18.54
CA LYS A 148 29.21 14.37 -19.45
C LYS A 148 27.84 14.36 -20.14
N LEU A 149 26.80 13.93 -19.42
CA LEU A 149 25.41 13.94 -19.88
C LEU A 149 24.74 15.26 -19.49
N SER A 150 23.83 15.74 -20.32
CA SER A 150 23.01 16.90 -19.99
C SER A 150 22.00 16.55 -18.90
N GLU A 151 21.57 17.53 -18.09
CA GLU A 151 20.46 17.35 -17.18
C GLU A 151 19.14 17.31 -17.96
N PRO A 152 18.32 16.24 -17.87
CA PRO A 152 17.02 16.18 -18.54
C PRO A 152 16.04 17.16 -17.89
N LYS A 153 15.32 17.94 -18.70
CA LYS A 153 14.34 18.94 -18.23
C LYS A 153 12.90 18.54 -18.45
N CYS A 154 12.67 17.63 -19.38
CA CYS A 154 11.32 17.15 -19.71
C CYS A 154 11.37 15.72 -20.22
N TRP A 155 10.19 15.10 -20.31
CA TRP A 155 10.05 13.72 -20.78
C TRP A 155 10.69 13.47 -22.14
N SER A 156 10.62 14.44 -23.07
CA SER A 156 11.22 14.31 -24.40
C SER A 156 12.73 14.23 -24.40
N ASP A 157 13.39 14.68 -23.34
CA ASP A 157 14.86 14.55 -23.23
C ASP A 157 15.27 13.10 -23.00
N LEU A 158 14.46 12.31 -22.28
CA LEU A 158 14.77 10.93 -21.90
C LEU A 158 14.89 9.97 -23.09
N VAL A 159 14.41 10.36 -24.28
CA VAL A 159 14.55 9.54 -25.50
C VAL A 159 15.78 9.89 -26.33
N LYS A 160 16.60 10.87 -25.91
CA LYS A 160 17.85 11.21 -26.56
C LYS A 160 18.85 10.06 -26.46
N ALA A 161 19.66 9.87 -27.50
CA ALA A 161 20.62 8.76 -27.56
C ALA A 161 21.70 8.79 -26.46
N GLU A 162 21.98 9.97 -25.90
CA GLU A 162 22.95 10.13 -24.80
C GLU A 162 22.54 9.39 -23.51
N TYR A 163 21.22 9.14 -23.30
CA TYR A 163 20.71 8.40 -22.13
C TYR A 163 20.59 6.90 -22.35
N ARG A 164 21.17 6.35 -23.44
CA ARG A 164 21.08 4.91 -23.69
C ARG A 164 21.72 4.09 -22.60
N GLY A 165 20.92 3.22 -21.94
CA GLY A 165 21.36 2.40 -20.82
C GLY A 165 21.49 3.14 -19.49
N GLU A 166 20.98 4.37 -19.41
CA GLU A 166 21.05 5.21 -18.22
C GLU A 166 19.69 5.37 -17.52
N ILE A 167 18.64 4.77 -18.04
CA ILE A 167 17.29 4.92 -17.51
C ILE A 167 16.84 3.61 -16.87
N GLU A 168 16.33 3.71 -15.66
CA GLU A 168 15.63 2.65 -14.98
C GLU A 168 14.18 3.06 -14.75
N ILE A 169 13.24 2.16 -15.02
CA ILE A 169 11.81 2.39 -14.85
C ILE A 169 11.16 1.13 -14.28
N SER A 170 10.05 1.26 -13.58
CA SER A 170 9.32 0.06 -13.13
C SER A 170 8.51 -0.58 -14.25
N HIS A 171 8.26 -1.87 -14.12
CA HIS A 171 7.49 -2.64 -15.10
C HIS A 171 5.98 -2.34 -14.94
N PRO A 172 5.26 -1.95 -16.00
CA PRO A 172 3.86 -1.52 -15.90
C PRO A 172 2.88 -2.62 -15.46
N ALA A 173 3.19 -3.89 -15.70
CA ALA A 173 2.34 -4.98 -15.22
C ALA A 173 2.42 -5.22 -13.71
N SER A 174 3.52 -4.80 -13.04
CA SER A 174 3.70 -4.99 -11.59
C SER A 174 3.55 -3.70 -10.80
N SER A 175 3.92 -2.56 -11.38
CA SER A 175 3.97 -1.25 -10.73
C SER A 175 2.85 -0.32 -11.18
N GLY A 176 2.04 0.13 -10.23
CA GLY A 176 1.05 1.19 -10.48
C GLY A 176 1.69 2.51 -10.92
N THR A 177 2.88 2.86 -10.38
CA THR A 177 3.64 4.05 -10.80
C THR A 177 3.93 4.02 -12.30
N ALA A 178 4.44 2.90 -12.82
CA ALA A 178 4.70 2.78 -14.25
C ALA A 178 3.42 2.81 -15.10
N TYR A 179 2.34 2.22 -14.61
CA TYR A 179 1.03 2.33 -15.26
C TYR A 179 0.56 3.79 -15.32
N THR A 180 0.69 4.53 -14.21
CA THR A 180 0.31 5.95 -14.16
C THR A 180 1.17 6.82 -15.09
N ILE A 181 2.46 6.49 -15.30
CA ILE A 181 3.30 7.16 -16.30
C ILE A 181 2.69 6.98 -17.70
N ILE A 182 2.33 5.75 -18.05
CA ILE A 182 1.71 5.46 -19.36
C ILE A 182 0.39 6.23 -19.52
N ALA A 183 -0.49 6.14 -18.53
CA ALA A 183 -1.78 6.85 -18.54
C ALA A 183 -1.60 8.37 -18.68
N GLY A 184 -0.65 8.95 -17.95
CA GLY A 184 -0.33 10.38 -18.05
C GLY A 184 0.21 10.79 -19.41
N LEU A 185 1.07 9.98 -20.01
CA LEU A 185 1.56 10.24 -21.37
C LEU A 185 0.44 10.15 -22.42
N VAL A 186 -0.44 9.15 -22.29
CA VAL A 186 -1.63 9.01 -23.15
C VAL A 186 -2.54 10.22 -23.03
N GLN A 187 -2.78 10.70 -21.81
CA GLN A 187 -3.60 11.92 -21.60
C GLN A 187 -2.96 13.18 -22.19
N GLN A 188 -1.64 13.29 -22.16
CA GLN A 188 -0.92 14.48 -22.63
C GLN A 188 -0.77 14.55 -24.16
N MET A 189 -0.55 13.41 -24.82
CA MET A 189 -0.15 13.40 -26.24
C MET A 189 -1.00 12.48 -27.13
N GLY A 190 -2.00 11.79 -26.56
CA GLY A 190 -2.78 10.77 -27.26
C GLY A 190 -2.09 9.40 -27.29
N GLU A 191 -2.87 8.35 -27.52
CA GLU A 191 -2.42 6.96 -27.38
C GLU A 191 -1.26 6.62 -28.34
N ASP A 192 -1.43 6.86 -29.64
CA ASP A 192 -0.43 6.52 -30.66
C ASP A 192 0.92 7.22 -30.38
N ALA A 193 0.90 8.53 -30.09
CA ALA A 193 2.11 9.29 -29.83
C ALA A 193 2.77 8.86 -28.50
N ALA A 194 1.98 8.52 -27.49
CA ALA A 194 2.49 8.02 -26.21
C ALA A 194 3.20 6.67 -26.39
N PHE A 195 2.62 5.74 -27.13
CA PHE A 195 3.25 4.45 -27.38
C PHE A 195 4.47 4.56 -28.30
N ASP A 196 4.49 5.47 -29.25
CA ASP A 196 5.69 5.76 -30.06
C ASP A 196 6.81 6.39 -29.22
N TYR A 197 6.47 7.27 -28.28
CA TYR A 197 7.40 7.78 -27.28
C TYR A 197 7.96 6.65 -26.41
N LEU A 198 7.11 5.78 -25.86
CA LEU A 198 7.49 4.66 -25.01
C LEU A 198 8.41 3.66 -25.74
N LYS A 199 8.17 3.38 -27.03
CA LYS A 199 9.09 2.56 -27.87
C LYS A 199 10.48 3.19 -27.97
N LYS A 200 10.56 4.53 -28.07
CA LYS A 200 11.83 5.26 -28.10
C LYS A 200 12.50 5.23 -26.73
N LEU A 201 11.74 5.49 -25.66
CA LEU A 201 12.23 5.44 -24.27
C LEU A 201 12.79 4.06 -23.93
N HIS A 202 12.10 2.98 -24.33
CA HIS A 202 12.55 1.61 -24.09
C HIS A 202 13.97 1.33 -24.56
N ARG A 203 14.43 1.97 -25.62
CA ARG A 203 15.81 1.82 -26.15
C ARG A 203 16.88 2.36 -25.19
N ASN A 204 16.48 3.27 -24.29
CA ASN A 204 17.37 3.90 -23.32
C ASN A 204 17.26 3.24 -21.93
N VAL A 205 16.26 2.37 -21.72
CA VAL A 205 16.03 1.68 -20.46
C VAL A 205 17.03 0.52 -20.31
N THR A 206 17.75 0.51 -19.18
CA THR A 206 18.68 -0.57 -18.83
C THR A 206 17.98 -1.70 -18.09
N SER A 207 17.01 -1.39 -17.23
CA SER A 207 16.28 -2.39 -16.44
C SER A 207 14.87 -1.94 -16.09
N TYR A 208 14.01 -2.93 -15.83
CA TYR A 208 12.65 -2.75 -15.35
C TYR A 208 12.52 -3.34 -13.93
N THR A 209 12.30 -2.46 -12.94
CA THR A 209 12.10 -2.88 -11.56
C THR A 209 10.66 -3.32 -11.30
N ARG A 210 10.42 -4.02 -10.19
CA ARG A 210 9.07 -4.52 -9.84
C ARG A 210 8.18 -3.45 -9.22
N SER A 211 8.75 -2.49 -8.48
CA SER A 211 8.02 -1.42 -7.80
C SER A 211 8.50 -0.04 -8.22
N GLY A 212 7.60 0.96 -8.12
CA GLY A 212 7.89 2.34 -8.50
C GLY A 212 8.90 3.08 -7.62
N GLN A 213 9.31 2.51 -6.52
CA GLN A 213 10.26 3.12 -5.59
C GLN A 213 11.66 2.48 -5.64
N ALA A 214 11.78 1.34 -6.32
CA ALA A 214 13.04 0.60 -6.37
C ALA A 214 14.15 1.34 -7.11
N GLN A 215 13.80 2.26 -8.03
CA GLN A 215 14.76 3.05 -8.80
C GLN A 215 15.50 4.09 -7.95
N ALA A 216 14.82 4.73 -7.00
CA ALA A 216 15.41 5.84 -6.24
C ALA A 216 16.71 5.46 -5.50
N PRO A 217 16.82 4.32 -4.80
CA PRO A 217 18.09 3.87 -4.23
C PRO A 217 19.18 3.60 -5.27
N ASN A 218 18.83 3.07 -6.45
CA ASN A 218 19.78 2.74 -7.50
C ASN A 218 20.41 4.02 -8.11
N VAL A 219 19.55 5.02 -8.39
CA VAL A 219 19.98 6.35 -8.82
C VAL A 219 20.85 7.02 -7.74
N ALA A 220 20.43 6.97 -6.47
CA ALA A 220 21.20 7.56 -5.37
C ALA A 220 22.58 6.93 -5.21
N LYS A 221 22.73 5.64 -5.45
CA LYS A 221 24.04 4.94 -5.44
C LYS A 221 24.87 5.17 -6.72
N GLY A 222 24.30 5.76 -7.76
CA GLY A 222 24.95 5.97 -9.04
C GLY A 222 25.05 4.72 -9.91
N GLU A 223 24.12 3.78 -9.77
CA GLU A 223 24.02 2.59 -10.64
C GLU A 223 23.49 2.96 -12.03
N VAL A 224 22.60 3.95 -12.09
CA VAL A 224 22.07 4.59 -13.30
C VAL A 224 22.04 6.11 -13.13
N ALA A 225 22.01 6.87 -14.22
CA ALA A 225 21.97 8.34 -14.19
C ALA A 225 20.54 8.88 -13.99
#